data_a76d8257d482cfc8010480512975f29c
#
_entry.id   a76d8257d482cfc8010480512975f29c
#
_cell.length_a   1.000
_cell.length_b   1.000
_cell.length_c   1.000
_cell.angle_alpha   90.00
_cell.angle_beta   90.00
_cell.angle_gamma   90.00
#
_symmetry.space_group_name_H-M   'P 1'
#
loop_
_entity.id
_entity.type
_entity.pdbx_description
1 polymer ?
#
loop_
_entity_poly.entity_id
_entity_poly.type
_entity_poly.pdbx_seq_one_letter_code
_entity_poly.pdbx_strand_id
1 'polypeptide(L)'
;MANEELVAAVKRIAALGRSGNLDQAYLGYRDIFSSPVFITYRPEDQRQVLRLMILAKNAPRTPTPAMTEAHRAAVPALTELVSVPEPEPADLEMLGICHVVLGNEESASTIFRSALNIERTRDAGSDLCGELMKRISFL
;
A
#
# COMPACT_ATOMS: atom_id res chain seq x y z
N MET A 1 4.20 -14.17 -14.97
CA MET A 1 5.27 -14.81 -14.21
C MET A 1 6.00 -13.76 -13.37
N ALA A 2 6.19 -14.02 -12.09
CA ALA A 2 6.88 -13.07 -11.24
C ALA A 2 8.35 -12.95 -11.63
N ASN A 3 8.89 -11.73 -11.55
CA ASN A 3 10.29 -11.48 -11.83
C ASN A 3 11.16 -12.06 -10.71
N GLU A 4 12.16 -12.86 -11.07
CA GLU A 4 13.03 -13.53 -10.09
C GLU A 4 13.81 -12.54 -9.21
N GLU A 5 14.26 -11.43 -9.79
CA GLU A 5 14.96 -10.39 -9.04
C GLU A 5 14.03 -9.74 -8.01
N LEU A 6 12.78 -9.49 -8.40
CA LEU A 6 11.78 -8.93 -7.49
C LEU A 6 11.48 -9.89 -6.35
N VAL A 7 11.30 -11.18 -6.67
CA VAL A 7 11.04 -12.20 -5.66
C VAL A 7 12.21 -12.31 -4.68
N ALA A 8 13.44 -12.30 -5.17
CA ALA A 8 14.64 -12.37 -4.33
C ALA A 8 14.74 -11.13 -3.43
N ALA A 9 14.47 -9.93 -3.97
CA ALA A 9 14.49 -8.70 -3.18
C ALA A 9 13.44 -8.73 -2.07
N VAL A 10 12.23 -9.17 -2.38
CA VAL A 10 11.14 -9.27 -1.39
C VAL A 10 11.48 -10.27 -0.30
N LYS A 11 12.09 -11.41 -0.65
CA LYS A 11 12.53 -12.41 0.34
C LYS A 11 13.56 -11.83 1.31
N ARG A 12 14.52 -11.05 0.81
CA ARG A 12 15.51 -10.38 1.66
C ARG A 12 14.83 -9.40 2.63
N ILE A 13 13.87 -8.63 2.14
CA ILE A 13 13.12 -7.68 2.96
C ILE A 13 12.31 -8.41 4.04
N ALA A 14 11.64 -9.49 3.66
CA ALA A 14 10.87 -10.29 4.62
C ALA A 14 11.76 -10.86 5.73
N ALA A 15 12.98 -11.29 5.39
CA ALA A 15 13.95 -11.77 6.37
C ALA A 15 14.36 -10.66 7.34
N LEU A 16 14.57 -9.44 6.85
CA LEU A 16 14.88 -8.27 7.70
C LEU A 16 13.73 -7.99 8.68
N GLY A 17 12.49 -8.02 8.19
CA GLY A 17 11.32 -7.82 9.03
C GLY A 17 11.19 -8.87 10.13
N ARG A 18 11.42 -10.15 9.80
CA ARG A 18 11.37 -11.25 10.77
C ARG A 18 12.45 -11.14 11.83
N SER A 19 13.60 -10.57 11.51
CA SER A 19 14.69 -10.38 12.47
C SER A 19 14.57 -9.10 13.30
N GLY A 20 13.49 -8.35 13.15
CA GLY A 20 13.23 -7.12 13.87
C GLY A 20 13.83 -5.87 13.27
N ASN A 21 14.45 -5.95 12.09
CA ASN A 21 15.05 -4.81 11.40
C ASN A 21 14.01 -4.12 10.49
N LEU A 22 12.96 -3.55 11.13
CA LEU A 22 11.85 -2.95 10.39
C LEU A 22 12.26 -1.76 9.52
N ASP A 23 13.12 -0.88 10.04
CA ASP A 23 13.55 0.28 9.25
C ASP A 23 14.33 -0.15 8.01
N GLN A 24 15.20 -1.16 8.13
CA GLN A 24 15.91 -1.71 6.98
C GLN A 24 14.96 -2.36 5.98
N ALA A 25 13.93 -3.03 6.47
CA ALA A 25 12.89 -3.60 5.62
C ALA A 25 12.16 -2.49 4.83
N TYR A 26 11.76 -1.41 5.50
CA TYR A 26 11.10 -0.28 4.82
C TYR A 26 12.01 0.37 3.78
N LEU A 27 13.30 0.55 4.09
CA LEU A 27 14.23 1.10 3.10
C LEU A 27 14.40 0.18 1.89
N GLY A 28 14.32 -1.13 2.10
CA GLY A 28 14.30 -2.11 1.00
C GLY A 28 13.06 -1.94 0.12
N TYR A 29 11.89 -1.77 0.71
CA TYR A 29 10.67 -1.48 -0.04
C TYR A 29 10.77 -0.16 -0.79
N ARG A 30 11.29 0.89 -0.14
CA ARG A 30 11.53 2.17 -0.80
C ARG A 30 12.35 1.99 -2.08
N ASP A 31 13.42 1.21 -2.01
CA ASP A 31 14.29 1.00 -3.16
C ASP A 31 13.58 0.27 -4.29
N ILE A 32 12.72 -0.71 -3.97
CA ILE A 32 11.89 -1.40 -4.96
C ILE A 32 10.94 -0.41 -5.64
N PHE A 33 10.17 0.35 -4.85
CA PHE A 33 9.15 1.25 -5.40
C PHE A 33 9.75 2.44 -6.14
N SER A 34 10.95 2.90 -5.75
CA SER A 34 11.64 4.02 -6.40
C SER A 34 12.32 3.61 -7.71
N SER A 35 12.48 2.31 -7.95
CA SER A 35 13.08 1.83 -9.19
C SER A 35 12.15 2.08 -10.38
N PRO A 36 12.67 2.64 -11.49
CA PRO A 36 11.85 2.85 -12.69
C PRO A 36 11.29 1.55 -13.26
N VAL A 37 11.87 0.41 -12.91
CA VAL A 37 11.44 -0.90 -13.39
C VAL A 37 10.14 -1.34 -12.72
N PHE A 38 9.84 -0.88 -11.50
CA PHE A 38 8.69 -1.36 -10.73
C PHE A 38 7.37 -1.16 -11.48
N ILE A 39 7.15 0.00 -12.10
CA ILE A 39 5.91 0.28 -12.84
C ILE A 39 5.80 -0.51 -14.13
N THR A 40 6.86 -1.19 -14.56
CA THR A 40 6.84 -2.04 -15.75
C THR A 40 6.39 -3.47 -15.45
N TYR A 41 6.33 -3.85 -14.17
CA TYR A 41 5.83 -5.17 -13.78
C TYR A 41 4.31 -5.23 -13.97
N ARG A 42 3.78 -6.46 -14.06
CA ARG A 42 2.33 -6.66 -14.16
C ARG A 42 1.64 -6.08 -12.93
N PRO A 43 0.43 -5.53 -13.07
CA PRO A 43 -0.31 -4.98 -11.93
C PRO A 43 -0.44 -5.95 -10.75
N GLU A 44 -0.66 -7.25 -11.00
CA GLU A 44 -0.76 -8.25 -9.93
C GLU A 44 0.53 -8.36 -9.14
N ASP A 45 1.68 -8.31 -9.82
CA ASP A 45 2.99 -8.40 -9.16
C ASP A 45 3.25 -7.13 -8.33
N GLN A 46 2.89 -5.96 -8.86
CA GLN A 46 2.97 -4.71 -8.12
C GLN A 46 2.10 -4.76 -6.85
N ARG A 47 0.86 -5.23 -6.97
CA ARG A 47 -0.08 -5.33 -5.85
C ARG A 47 0.43 -6.25 -4.76
N GLN A 48 1.05 -7.36 -5.11
CA GLN A 48 1.59 -8.30 -4.12
C GLN A 48 2.65 -7.62 -3.23
N VAL A 49 3.58 -6.90 -3.84
CA VAL A 49 4.63 -6.22 -3.08
C VAL A 49 4.03 -5.08 -2.24
N LEU A 50 3.14 -4.30 -2.82
CA LEU A 50 2.47 -3.21 -2.12
C LEU A 50 1.70 -3.72 -0.89
N ARG A 51 0.98 -4.82 -1.01
CA ARG A 51 0.24 -5.42 0.11
C ARG A 51 1.16 -5.88 1.23
N LEU A 52 2.28 -6.48 0.89
CA LEU A 52 3.22 -6.97 1.90
C LEU A 52 3.71 -5.86 2.81
N MET A 53 3.90 -4.67 2.29
CA MET A 53 4.34 -3.53 3.09
C MET A 53 3.16 -2.80 3.74
N ILE A 54 2.17 -2.42 2.94
CA ILE A 54 1.12 -1.47 3.38
C ILE A 54 0.13 -2.15 4.33
N LEU A 55 -0.18 -3.42 4.11
CA LEU A 55 -1.13 -4.16 4.93
C LEU A 55 -0.45 -5.06 5.97
N ALA A 56 0.84 -4.84 6.24
CA ALA A 56 1.56 -5.58 7.26
C ALA A 56 0.95 -5.32 8.65
N LYS A 57 0.77 -6.39 9.41
CA LYS A 57 0.13 -6.31 10.74
C LYS A 57 1.05 -5.78 11.83
N ASN A 58 2.37 -5.82 11.60
CA ASN A 58 3.37 -5.40 12.57
C ASN A 58 3.88 -3.98 12.34
N ALA A 59 3.15 -3.17 11.60
CA ALA A 59 3.55 -1.79 11.34
C ALA A 59 3.60 -0.98 12.64
N PRO A 60 4.61 -0.10 12.81
CA PRO A 60 4.66 0.78 13.97
C PRO A 60 3.43 1.71 14.05
N ARG A 61 2.96 2.00 15.25
CA ARG A 61 1.84 2.93 15.44
C ARG A 61 2.19 4.34 15.01
N THR A 62 3.41 4.77 15.33
CA THR A 62 3.93 6.06 14.89
C THR A 62 4.88 5.81 13.74
N PRO A 63 4.63 6.43 12.57
CA PRO A 63 5.51 6.21 11.42
C PRO A 63 6.93 6.66 11.71
N THR A 64 7.90 5.77 11.41
CA THR A 64 9.32 6.12 11.44
C THR A 64 9.67 6.85 10.13
N PRO A 65 10.82 7.55 10.06
CA PRO A 65 11.26 8.16 8.82
C PRO A 65 11.38 7.16 7.67
N ALA A 66 11.90 5.96 7.93
CA ALA A 66 12.02 4.92 6.91
C ALA A 66 10.65 4.45 6.40
N MET A 67 9.70 4.25 7.30
CA MET A 67 8.33 3.90 6.96
C MET A 67 7.67 4.98 6.10
N THR A 68 7.85 6.24 6.46
CA THR A 68 7.32 7.38 5.71
C THR A 68 7.89 7.43 4.31
N GLU A 69 9.20 7.26 4.17
CA GLU A 69 9.84 7.25 2.85
C GLU A 69 9.37 6.11 1.97
N ALA A 70 9.19 4.91 2.53
CA ALA A 70 8.73 3.75 1.78
C ALA A 70 7.29 3.96 1.28
N HIS A 71 6.42 4.50 2.12
CA HIS A 71 5.04 4.79 1.72
C HIS A 71 4.97 5.92 0.69
N ARG A 72 5.83 6.95 0.83
CA ARG A 72 5.92 8.00 -0.19
C ARG A 72 6.35 7.42 -1.53
N ALA A 73 7.32 6.51 -1.54
CA ALA A 73 7.81 5.88 -2.76
C ALA A 73 6.74 4.99 -3.43
N ALA A 74 5.79 4.46 -2.66
CA ALA A 74 4.71 3.62 -3.18
C ALA A 74 3.60 4.42 -3.87
N VAL A 75 3.46 5.71 -3.57
CA VAL A 75 2.34 6.53 -4.09
C VAL A 75 2.28 6.58 -5.61
N PRO A 76 3.38 6.77 -6.36
CA PRO A 76 3.29 6.81 -7.82
C PRO A 76 2.71 5.54 -8.45
N ALA A 77 3.14 4.35 -7.99
CA ALA A 77 2.62 3.09 -8.50
C ALA A 77 1.13 2.93 -8.19
N LEU A 78 0.71 3.27 -6.96
CA LEU A 78 -0.70 3.21 -6.58
C LEU A 78 -1.54 4.21 -7.37
N THR A 79 -1.02 5.41 -7.60
CA THR A 79 -1.70 6.41 -8.41
C THR A 79 -1.96 5.89 -9.83
N GLU A 80 -0.99 5.21 -10.42
CA GLU A 80 -1.17 4.56 -11.72
C GLU A 80 -2.25 3.48 -11.68
N LEU A 81 -2.21 2.61 -10.66
CA LEU A 81 -3.17 1.51 -10.52
C LEU A 81 -4.60 2.00 -10.40
N VAL A 82 -4.83 3.13 -9.75
CA VAL A 82 -6.18 3.68 -9.56
C VAL A 82 -6.60 4.68 -10.65
N SER A 83 -5.71 5.01 -11.58
CA SER A 83 -5.99 5.92 -12.69
C SER A 83 -6.66 5.20 -13.86
N VAL A 84 -7.71 4.46 -13.57
CA VAL A 84 -8.52 3.70 -14.53
C VAL A 84 -9.98 4.05 -14.31
N PRO A 85 -10.88 3.82 -15.31
CA PRO A 85 -12.30 4.18 -15.14
C PRO A 85 -12.98 3.53 -13.94
N GLU A 86 -12.61 2.28 -13.63
CA GLU A 86 -13.18 1.55 -12.49
C GLU A 86 -12.05 1.03 -11.61
N PRO A 87 -11.48 1.90 -10.73
CA PRO A 87 -10.38 1.47 -9.87
C PRO A 87 -10.83 0.44 -8.84
N GLU A 88 -9.92 -0.48 -8.50
CA GLU A 88 -10.19 -1.46 -7.47
C GLU A 88 -10.22 -0.80 -6.08
N PRO A 89 -11.27 -1.00 -5.29
CA PRO A 89 -11.34 -0.44 -3.95
C PRO A 89 -10.18 -0.82 -3.05
N ALA A 90 -9.64 -2.04 -3.21
CA ALA A 90 -8.47 -2.47 -2.44
C ALA A 90 -7.20 -1.65 -2.78
N ASP A 91 -7.04 -1.25 -4.03
CA ASP A 91 -5.93 -0.39 -4.44
C ASP A 91 -6.10 1.03 -3.87
N LEU A 92 -7.33 1.54 -3.89
CA LEU A 92 -7.65 2.83 -3.26
C LEU A 92 -7.41 2.79 -1.75
N GLU A 93 -7.74 1.68 -1.09
CA GLU A 93 -7.45 1.52 0.34
C GLU A 93 -5.96 1.68 0.61
N MET A 94 -5.11 1.00 -0.16
CA MET A 94 -3.67 1.10 0.00
C MET A 94 -3.17 2.53 -0.22
N LEU A 95 -3.69 3.22 -1.24
CA LEU A 95 -3.31 4.62 -1.49
C LEU A 95 -3.74 5.52 -0.33
N GLY A 96 -4.93 5.32 0.21
CA GLY A 96 -5.41 6.04 1.38
C GLY A 96 -4.51 5.83 2.61
N ILE A 97 -4.08 4.59 2.84
CA ILE A 97 -3.15 4.26 3.94
C ILE A 97 -1.83 5.01 3.77
N CYS A 98 -1.29 5.08 2.55
CA CYS A 98 -0.07 5.84 2.29
C CYS A 98 -0.25 7.31 2.68
N HIS A 99 -1.39 7.91 2.34
CA HIS A 99 -1.67 9.29 2.72
C HIS A 99 -1.80 9.48 4.23
N VAL A 100 -2.36 8.50 4.94
CA VAL A 100 -2.38 8.53 6.42
C VAL A 100 -0.96 8.57 6.97
N VAL A 101 -0.09 7.68 6.49
CA VAL A 101 1.31 7.61 6.93
C VAL A 101 2.05 8.91 6.64
N LEU A 102 1.73 9.56 5.52
CA LEU A 102 2.33 10.83 5.11
C LEU A 102 1.73 12.05 5.82
N GLY A 103 0.72 11.86 6.66
CA GLY A 103 0.06 12.96 7.37
C GLY A 103 -0.97 13.71 6.53
N ASN A 104 -1.37 13.19 5.38
CA ASN A 104 -2.35 13.80 4.49
C ASN A 104 -3.75 13.27 4.77
N GLU A 105 -4.31 13.58 5.93
CA GLU A 105 -5.59 13.02 6.39
C GLU A 105 -6.76 13.37 5.47
N GLU A 106 -6.80 14.59 4.96
CA GLU A 106 -7.88 15.03 4.06
C GLU A 106 -7.88 14.21 2.77
N SER A 107 -6.71 14.03 2.16
CA SER A 107 -6.57 13.17 0.96
C SER A 107 -6.96 11.73 1.27
N ALA A 108 -6.51 11.21 2.41
CA ALA A 108 -6.85 9.85 2.84
C ALA A 108 -8.36 9.68 2.98
N SER A 109 -9.04 10.64 3.63
CA SER A 109 -10.49 10.60 3.81
C SER A 109 -11.21 10.54 2.47
N THR A 110 -10.84 11.40 1.53
CA THR A 110 -11.45 11.44 0.19
C THR A 110 -11.27 10.11 -0.52
N ILE A 111 -10.08 9.54 -0.46
CA ILE A 111 -9.75 8.28 -1.12
C ILE A 111 -10.50 7.10 -0.49
N PHE A 112 -10.53 7.01 0.85
CA PHE A 112 -11.27 5.94 1.53
C PHE A 112 -12.77 6.02 1.24
N ARG A 113 -13.35 7.22 1.18
CA ARG A 113 -14.77 7.40 0.86
C ARG A 113 -15.08 6.99 -0.56
N SER A 114 -14.20 7.30 -1.52
CA SER A 114 -14.30 6.83 -2.89
C SER A 114 -14.30 5.31 -2.96
N ALA A 115 -13.35 4.67 -2.27
CA ALA A 115 -13.26 3.21 -2.21
C ALA A 115 -14.52 2.60 -1.62
N LEU A 116 -15.03 3.19 -0.53
CA LEU A 116 -16.24 2.72 0.14
C LEU A 116 -17.46 2.80 -0.78
N ASN A 117 -17.62 3.90 -1.52
CA ASN A 117 -18.73 4.06 -2.45
C ASN A 117 -18.72 2.99 -3.54
N ILE A 118 -17.54 2.68 -4.08
CA ILE A 118 -17.39 1.65 -5.11
C ILE A 118 -17.70 0.27 -4.51
N GLU A 119 -17.14 -0.04 -3.36
CA GLU A 119 -17.32 -1.35 -2.74
C GLU A 119 -18.76 -1.60 -2.31
N ARG A 120 -19.43 -0.59 -1.77
CA ARG A 120 -20.86 -0.70 -1.41
C ARG A 120 -21.74 -1.06 -2.60
N THR A 121 -21.42 -0.53 -3.77
CA THR A 121 -22.16 -0.84 -4.98
C THR A 121 -21.94 -2.28 -5.41
N ARG A 122 -20.73 -2.81 -5.19
CA ARG A 122 -20.38 -4.19 -5.54
C ARG A 122 -20.88 -5.19 -4.51
N ASP A 123 -20.63 -4.92 -3.24
CA ASP A 123 -20.96 -5.82 -2.12
C ASP A 123 -20.99 -5.04 -0.82
N ALA A 124 -22.17 -4.54 -0.46
CA ALA A 124 -22.34 -3.70 0.74
C ALA A 124 -22.01 -4.43 2.04
N GLY A 125 -22.03 -5.75 2.06
CA GLY A 125 -21.74 -6.56 3.24
C GLY A 125 -20.30 -7.10 3.29
N SER A 126 -19.42 -6.65 2.40
CA SER A 126 -18.05 -7.17 2.36
C SER A 126 -17.22 -6.72 3.57
N ASP A 127 -16.18 -7.51 3.88
CA ASP A 127 -15.22 -7.15 4.92
C ASP A 127 -14.53 -5.84 4.61
N LEU A 128 -14.26 -5.57 3.32
CA LEU A 128 -13.62 -4.34 2.90
C LEU A 128 -14.48 -3.11 3.22
N CYS A 129 -15.79 -3.19 3.06
CA CYS A 129 -16.69 -2.11 3.48
C CYS A 129 -16.51 -1.78 4.95
N GLY A 130 -16.48 -2.80 5.80
CA GLY A 130 -16.27 -2.62 7.24
C GLY A 130 -14.90 -2.00 7.55
N GLU A 131 -13.86 -2.47 6.89
CA GLU A 131 -12.51 -1.92 7.07
C GLU A 131 -12.42 -0.45 6.64
N LEU A 132 -13.00 -0.11 5.50
CA LEU A 132 -12.99 1.27 5.01
C LEU A 132 -13.75 2.22 5.94
N MET A 133 -14.91 1.79 6.45
CA MET A 133 -15.68 2.57 7.43
C MET A 133 -14.86 2.81 8.69
N LYS A 134 -14.15 1.79 9.16
CA LYS A 134 -13.29 1.88 10.33
C LYS A 134 -12.15 2.88 10.09
N ARG A 135 -11.48 2.80 8.93
CA ARG A 135 -10.39 3.73 8.59
C ARG A 135 -10.87 5.18 8.55
N ILE A 136 -12.05 5.42 7.98
CA ILE A 136 -12.65 6.75 7.93
C ILE A 136 -12.91 7.27 9.34
N SER A 137 -13.40 6.41 10.23
CA SER A 137 -13.76 6.81 11.59
C SER A 137 -12.54 7.18 12.45
N PHE A 138 -11.36 6.73 12.09
CA PHE A 138 -10.12 7.04 12.83
C PHE A 138 -9.39 8.28 12.32
N LEU A 139 -9.89 8.94 11.30
CA LEU A 139 -9.26 10.15 10.75
C LEU A 139 -9.64 11.43 11.49
#